data_2942c9be9adc764f6fb24d044117801a
#
_entry.id   2942c9be9adc764f6fb24d044117801a
#
_cell.length_a   1.000
_cell.length_b   1.000
_cell.length_c   1.000
_cell.angle_alpha   90.00
_cell.angle_beta   90.00
_cell.angle_gamma   90.00
#
_symmetry.space_group_name_H-M   'P 1'
#
loop_
_entity.id
_entity.type
_entity.pdbx_description
1 polymer ?
#
loop_
_entity_poly.entity_id
_entity_poly.type
_entity_poly.pdbx_seq_one_letter_code
_entity_poly.pdbx_strand_id
1 'polypeptide(L)'
;VTFLAIIMMVFAFAGMIKGMIGLGLPAVSMGLLTIAMSPFQAASLLIVPSMVTNVWQLFAEGHVWSFIRRFWTLLVGIVVGSIWSFLPTLSQSHGHSSEILLGCMLALYGLYGLCVKKLPHLGKHERWLSPIIGYIGGAVTVATGVIIIPVVPYLQSLHLKRDELVQALGLTFTVSTICLAVFLHHNPMSGITLDYRLSFAALFAALVGM
;
A
#
# COMPACT_ATOMS: atom_id res chain seq x y z
N VAL A 1 22.57 -2.46 -16.00
CA VAL A 1 22.15 -3.88 -15.94
C VAL A 1 21.91 -4.30 -14.50
N THR A 2 22.83 -4.05 -13.59
CA THR A 2 22.75 -4.46 -12.17
C THR A 2 21.52 -3.87 -11.44
N PHE A 3 21.23 -2.59 -11.68
CA PHE A 3 20.11 -1.89 -11.04
C PHE A 3 18.74 -2.45 -11.47
N LEU A 4 18.57 -2.73 -12.78
CA LEU A 4 17.35 -3.37 -13.30
C LEU A 4 17.17 -4.77 -12.70
N ALA A 5 18.26 -5.55 -12.58
CA ALA A 5 18.20 -6.88 -11.99
C ALA A 5 17.73 -6.84 -10.52
N ILE A 6 18.20 -5.87 -9.73
CA ILE A 6 17.77 -5.67 -8.35
C ILE A 6 16.27 -5.38 -8.30
N ILE A 7 15.78 -4.43 -9.12
CA ILE A 7 14.36 -4.10 -9.18
C ILE A 7 13.53 -5.35 -9.51
N MET A 8 13.91 -6.09 -10.54
CA MET A 8 13.19 -7.29 -10.94
C MET A 8 13.17 -8.37 -9.85
N MET A 9 14.29 -8.61 -9.17
CA MET A 9 14.35 -9.57 -8.04
C MET A 9 13.45 -9.13 -6.89
N VAL A 10 13.49 -7.85 -6.53
CA VAL A 10 12.65 -7.30 -5.45
C VAL A 10 11.16 -7.46 -5.79
N PHE A 11 10.75 -7.11 -7.01
CA PHE A 11 9.34 -7.21 -7.40
C PHE A 11 8.89 -8.66 -7.60
N ALA A 12 9.75 -9.56 -8.08
CA ALA A 12 9.45 -10.99 -8.15
C ALA A 12 9.24 -11.58 -6.74
N PHE A 13 10.13 -11.26 -5.81
CA PHE A 13 10.02 -11.70 -4.42
C PHE A 13 8.78 -11.10 -3.73
N ALA A 14 8.53 -9.82 -3.90
CA ALA A 14 7.34 -9.15 -3.36
C ALA A 14 6.03 -9.70 -3.99
N GLY A 15 6.04 -10.02 -5.28
CA GLY A 15 4.95 -10.68 -5.98
C GLY A 15 4.65 -12.07 -5.41
N MET A 16 5.68 -12.87 -5.16
CA MET A 16 5.54 -14.19 -4.54
C MET A 16 4.87 -14.09 -3.16
N ILE A 17 5.31 -13.16 -2.32
CA ILE A 17 4.68 -12.92 -1.01
C ILE A 17 3.23 -12.52 -1.17
N LYS A 18 2.92 -11.61 -2.12
CA LYS A 18 1.56 -11.17 -2.39
C LYS A 18 0.68 -12.31 -2.90
N GLY A 19 1.18 -13.17 -3.78
CA GLY A 19 0.45 -14.34 -4.28
C GLY A 19 0.09 -15.33 -3.17
N MET A 20 0.98 -15.53 -2.19
CA MET A 20 0.76 -16.44 -1.07
C MET A 20 -0.21 -15.90 -0.01
N ILE A 21 -0.11 -14.61 0.31
CA ILE A 21 -0.78 -14.00 1.48
C ILE A 21 -1.90 -13.04 1.05
N GLY A 22 -1.91 -12.58 -0.19
CA GLY A 22 -2.85 -11.57 -0.69
C GLY A 22 -2.44 -10.12 -0.37
N LEU A 23 -1.30 -9.92 0.29
CA LEU A 23 -0.78 -8.60 0.69
C LEU A 23 0.76 -8.62 0.71
N GLY A 24 1.38 -7.44 0.78
CA GLY A 24 2.82 -7.32 1.01
C GLY A 24 3.62 -6.74 -0.17
N LEU A 25 3.09 -6.74 -1.40
CA LEU A 25 3.85 -6.20 -2.55
C LEU A 25 4.33 -4.76 -2.29
N PRO A 26 3.47 -3.79 -1.87
CA PRO A 26 3.95 -2.44 -1.58
C PRO A 26 4.96 -2.39 -0.42
N ALA A 27 4.70 -3.16 0.65
CA ALA A 27 5.56 -3.15 1.83
C ALA A 27 6.96 -3.67 1.57
N VAL A 28 7.02 -4.85 0.96
CA VAL A 28 8.29 -5.52 0.68
C VAL A 28 9.09 -4.73 -0.36
N SER A 29 8.41 -4.27 -1.43
CA SER A 29 9.08 -3.48 -2.47
C SER A 29 9.60 -2.16 -1.91
N MET A 30 8.78 -1.40 -1.14
CA MET A 30 9.22 -0.15 -0.54
C MET A 30 10.37 -0.38 0.44
N GLY A 31 10.25 -1.36 1.33
CA GLY A 31 11.29 -1.67 2.31
C GLY A 31 12.64 -2.03 1.70
N LEU A 32 12.64 -2.80 0.61
CA LEU A 32 13.88 -3.20 -0.06
C LEU A 32 14.42 -2.15 -1.02
N LEU A 33 13.55 -1.47 -1.78
CA LEU A 33 13.99 -0.47 -2.76
C LEU A 33 14.53 0.79 -2.10
N THR A 34 14.01 1.20 -0.94
CA THR A 34 14.49 2.38 -0.23
C THR A 34 15.91 2.22 0.35
N ILE A 35 16.47 1.02 0.35
CA ILE A 35 17.91 0.79 0.63
C ILE A 35 18.78 1.32 -0.52
N ALA A 36 18.27 1.30 -1.77
CA ALA A 36 19.03 1.63 -2.97
C ALA A 36 18.59 2.93 -3.68
N MET A 37 17.41 3.45 -3.36
CA MET A 37 16.83 4.66 -3.97
C MET A 37 15.96 5.43 -2.99
N SER A 38 15.62 6.69 -3.32
CA SER A 38 14.74 7.49 -2.47
C SER A 38 13.32 6.90 -2.37
N PRO A 39 12.61 7.11 -1.25
CA PRO A 39 11.23 6.64 -1.07
C PRO A 39 10.28 7.13 -2.17
N PHE A 40 10.49 8.35 -2.68
CA PHE A 40 9.71 8.90 -3.78
C PHE A 40 9.92 8.10 -5.08
N GLN A 41 11.16 7.75 -5.41
CA GLN A 41 11.48 6.94 -6.60
C GLN A 41 10.89 5.52 -6.46
N ALA A 42 11.06 4.89 -5.29
CA ALA A 42 10.51 3.58 -5.01
C ALA A 42 8.99 3.57 -5.13
N ALA A 43 8.30 4.58 -4.55
CA ALA A 43 6.86 4.74 -4.66
C ALA A 43 6.40 4.93 -6.12
N SER A 44 7.13 5.71 -6.90
CA SER A 44 6.83 5.93 -8.32
C SER A 44 6.89 4.65 -9.15
N LEU A 45 7.90 3.81 -8.93
CA LEU A 45 8.02 2.50 -9.59
C LEU A 45 6.92 1.52 -9.17
N LEU A 46 6.45 1.63 -7.93
CA LEU A 46 5.47 0.75 -7.34
C LEU A 46 4.04 0.97 -7.89
N ILE A 47 3.70 2.16 -8.39
CA ILE A 47 2.34 2.51 -8.81
C ILE A 47 1.78 1.49 -9.80
N VAL A 48 2.48 1.22 -10.90
CA VAL A 48 2.00 0.33 -11.96
C VAL A 48 1.84 -1.12 -11.50
N PRO A 49 2.84 -1.76 -10.89
CA PRO A 49 2.69 -3.12 -10.37
C PRO A 49 1.60 -3.25 -9.30
N SER A 50 1.52 -2.28 -8.38
CA SER A 50 0.49 -2.29 -7.34
C SER A 50 -0.89 -2.11 -7.92
N MET A 51 -1.07 -1.17 -8.87
CA MET A 51 -2.37 -0.91 -9.47
C MET A 51 -2.92 -2.15 -10.17
N VAL A 52 -2.11 -2.78 -11.04
CA VAL A 52 -2.54 -3.97 -11.78
C VAL A 52 -2.88 -5.13 -10.84
N THR A 53 -1.99 -5.42 -9.89
CA THR A 53 -2.19 -6.56 -8.97
C THR A 53 -3.30 -6.32 -7.95
N ASN A 54 -3.56 -5.06 -7.53
CA ASN A 54 -4.65 -4.72 -6.62
C ASN A 54 -6.01 -4.75 -7.34
N VAL A 55 -6.07 -4.26 -8.59
CA VAL A 55 -7.28 -4.34 -9.42
C VAL A 55 -7.62 -5.79 -9.72
N TRP A 56 -6.63 -6.62 -10.07
CA TRP A 56 -6.84 -8.05 -10.23
C TRP A 56 -7.45 -8.67 -8.97
N GLN A 57 -6.87 -8.39 -7.81
CA GLN A 57 -7.33 -8.87 -6.52
C GLN A 57 -8.75 -8.38 -6.16
N LEU A 58 -9.09 -7.15 -6.52
CA LEU A 58 -10.42 -6.56 -6.33
C LEU A 58 -11.50 -7.33 -7.11
N PHE A 59 -11.21 -7.76 -8.33
CA PHE A 59 -12.19 -8.43 -9.20
C PHE A 59 -12.22 -9.96 -9.05
N ALA A 60 -11.33 -10.56 -8.25
CA ALA A 60 -11.21 -12.01 -8.13
C ALA A 60 -12.52 -12.70 -7.67
N GLU A 61 -13.32 -12.08 -6.79
CA GLU A 61 -14.51 -12.68 -6.17
C GLU A 61 -15.87 -12.12 -6.69
N GLY A 62 -15.85 -11.14 -7.58
CA GLY A 62 -17.06 -10.64 -8.26
C GLY A 62 -18.03 -9.77 -7.46
N HIS A 63 -17.87 -9.59 -6.14
CA HIS A 63 -18.79 -8.84 -5.28
C HIS A 63 -18.35 -7.40 -5.01
N VAL A 64 -17.68 -6.75 -5.95
CA VAL A 64 -17.05 -5.43 -5.80
C VAL A 64 -18.00 -4.36 -5.27
N TRP A 65 -19.24 -4.29 -5.79
CA TRP A 65 -20.19 -3.27 -5.41
C TRP A 65 -20.63 -3.34 -3.94
N SER A 66 -20.80 -4.54 -3.41
CA SER A 66 -21.15 -4.73 -2.02
C SER A 66 -20.03 -4.29 -1.06
N PHE A 67 -18.76 -4.53 -1.44
CA PHE A 67 -17.60 -4.07 -0.69
C PHE A 67 -17.42 -2.56 -0.75
N ILE A 68 -17.61 -1.94 -1.92
CA ILE A 68 -17.61 -0.46 -2.03
C ILE A 68 -18.68 0.14 -1.11
N ARG A 69 -19.90 -0.43 -1.14
CA ARG A 69 -21.01 0.06 -0.31
C ARG A 69 -20.78 -0.18 1.19
N ARG A 70 -20.08 -1.23 1.57
CA ARG A 70 -19.73 -1.51 2.97
C ARG A 70 -18.62 -0.60 3.47
N PHE A 71 -17.54 -0.47 2.71
CA PHE A 71 -16.33 0.23 3.12
C PHE A 71 -16.22 1.67 2.61
N TRP A 72 -17.30 2.26 2.09
CA TRP A 72 -17.25 3.60 1.51
C TRP A 72 -16.69 4.67 2.47
N THR A 73 -16.99 4.57 3.77
CA THR A 73 -16.48 5.51 4.79
C THR A 73 -14.96 5.36 4.98
N LEU A 74 -14.45 4.14 4.91
CA LEU A 74 -13.02 3.85 4.92
C LEU A 74 -12.33 4.46 3.68
N LEU A 75 -12.94 4.27 2.50
CA LEU A 75 -12.39 4.78 1.24
C LEU A 75 -12.39 6.32 1.21
N VAL A 76 -13.46 6.95 1.64
CA VAL A 76 -13.52 8.42 1.80
C VAL A 76 -12.48 8.89 2.80
N GLY A 77 -12.31 8.19 3.93
CA GLY A 77 -11.25 8.48 4.89
C GLY A 77 -9.86 8.43 4.25
N ILE A 78 -9.55 7.41 3.44
CA ILE A 78 -8.27 7.30 2.72
C ILE A 78 -8.06 8.50 1.80
N VAL A 79 -9.07 8.87 1.01
CA VAL A 79 -8.98 10.03 0.10
C VAL A 79 -8.73 11.32 0.87
N VAL A 80 -9.52 11.58 1.92
CA VAL A 80 -9.39 12.78 2.76
C VAL A 80 -8.02 12.83 3.45
N GLY A 81 -7.56 11.71 4.02
CA GLY A 81 -6.26 11.61 4.67
C GLY A 81 -5.07 11.78 3.71
N SER A 82 -5.25 11.38 2.43
CA SER A 82 -4.23 11.59 1.39
C SER A 82 -4.15 13.04 0.94
N ILE A 83 -5.26 13.78 0.96
CA ILE A 83 -5.31 15.21 0.58
C ILE A 83 -4.84 16.10 1.74
N TRP A 84 -5.34 15.86 2.95
CA TRP A 84 -5.01 16.59 4.17
C TRP A 84 -4.17 15.74 5.13
N SER A 85 -2.95 15.42 4.71
CA SER A 85 -2.02 14.67 5.56
C SER A 85 -1.49 15.55 6.70
N PHE A 86 -1.55 15.01 7.92
CA PHE A 86 -0.89 15.60 9.08
C PHE A 86 0.59 15.17 9.21
N LEU A 87 1.02 14.24 8.38
CA LEU A 87 2.40 13.73 8.36
C LEU A 87 3.22 14.43 7.27
N PRO A 88 4.54 14.54 7.43
CA PRO A 88 5.42 15.00 6.36
C PRO A 88 5.30 14.04 5.17
N THR A 89 4.98 14.59 4.01
CA THR A 89 4.74 13.82 2.79
C THR A 89 6.05 13.47 2.10
N LEU A 90 6.02 12.47 1.20
CA LEU A 90 7.18 12.03 0.41
C LEU A 90 7.86 13.18 -0.36
N SER A 91 7.10 14.20 -0.78
CA SER A 91 7.63 15.35 -1.52
C SER A 91 8.23 16.43 -0.62
N GLN A 92 7.81 16.50 0.64
CA GLN A 92 8.27 17.51 1.62
C GLN A 92 9.44 17.02 2.46
N SER A 93 9.77 15.73 2.39
CA SER A 93 10.81 15.11 3.20
C SER A 93 12.21 15.50 2.70
N HIS A 94 12.72 16.62 3.23
CA HIS A 94 14.12 16.95 3.11
C HIS A 94 14.92 16.13 4.13
N GLY A 95 15.60 15.08 3.67
CA GLY A 95 16.36 14.16 4.52
C GLY A 95 15.68 12.81 4.76
N HIS A 96 16.08 12.11 5.83
CA HIS A 96 15.67 10.73 6.11
C HIS A 96 14.29 10.55 6.76
N SER A 97 13.46 11.59 6.87
CA SER A 97 12.19 11.52 7.62
C SER A 97 11.21 10.48 7.08
N SER A 98 11.04 10.40 5.75
CA SER A 98 10.16 9.39 5.13
C SER A 98 10.73 7.98 5.25
N GLU A 99 12.05 7.82 5.19
CA GLU A 99 12.72 6.53 5.37
C GLU A 99 12.55 6.02 6.79
N ILE A 100 12.75 6.88 7.79
CA ILE A 100 12.55 6.55 9.20
C ILE A 100 11.09 6.19 9.46
N LEU A 101 10.15 6.99 8.95
CA LEU A 101 8.73 6.73 9.13
C LEU A 101 8.32 5.41 8.47
N LEU A 102 8.77 5.14 7.24
CA LEU A 102 8.55 3.87 6.56
C LEU A 102 9.14 2.70 7.36
N GLY A 103 10.38 2.81 7.81
CA GLY A 103 11.05 1.79 8.61
C GLY A 103 10.31 1.51 9.92
N CYS A 104 9.88 2.56 10.63
CA CYS A 104 9.07 2.43 11.86
C CYS A 104 7.73 1.73 11.58
N MET A 105 7.02 2.10 10.49
CA MET A 105 5.75 1.48 10.13
C MET A 105 5.92 -0.01 9.77
N LEU A 106 6.96 -0.36 9.01
CA LEU A 106 7.25 -1.75 8.68
C LEU A 106 7.65 -2.57 9.92
N ALA A 107 8.47 -2.01 10.81
CA ALA A 107 8.85 -2.65 12.06
C ALA A 107 7.65 -2.87 12.99
N LEU A 108 6.78 -1.86 13.14
CA LEU A 108 5.53 -1.99 13.90
C LEU A 108 4.60 -3.05 13.32
N TYR A 109 4.50 -3.12 11.97
CA TYR A 109 3.70 -4.15 11.31
C TYR A 109 4.28 -5.56 11.52
N GLY A 110 5.59 -5.71 11.42
CA GLY A 110 6.28 -6.98 11.70
C GLY A 110 6.09 -7.41 13.16
N LEU A 111 6.26 -6.50 14.11
CA LEU A 111 6.03 -6.75 15.53
C LEU A 111 4.57 -7.10 15.82
N TYR A 112 3.63 -6.38 15.22
CA TYR A 112 2.21 -6.71 15.28
C TYR A 112 1.94 -8.15 14.82
N GLY A 113 2.48 -8.56 13.66
CA GLY A 113 2.30 -9.91 13.12
C GLY A 113 2.88 -11.02 14.01
N LEU A 114 3.95 -10.73 14.76
CA LEU A 114 4.57 -11.68 15.70
C LEU A 114 3.83 -11.75 17.05
N CYS A 115 3.35 -10.61 17.56
CA CYS A 115 2.80 -10.52 18.91
C CYS A 115 1.29 -10.78 18.98
N VAL A 116 0.54 -10.39 17.95
CA VAL A 116 -0.92 -10.42 17.99
C VAL A 116 -1.46 -11.74 17.44
N LYS A 117 -1.77 -12.67 18.34
CA LYS A 117 -2.34 -13.98 18.00
C LYS A 117 -3.86 -13.95 17.81
N LYS A 118 -4.57 -13.03 18.47
CA LYS A 118 -6.03 -12.88 18.38
C LYS A 118 -6.40 -11.41 18.33
N LEU A 119 -7.15 -11.04 17.31
CA LEU A 119 -7.68 -9.69 17.16
C LEU A 119 -9.04 -9.58 17.85
N PRO A 120 -9.30 -8.47 18.56
CA PRO A 120 -10.63 -8.18 19.03
C PRO A 120 -11.57 -7.96 17.85
N HIS A 121 -12.81 -8.44 17.95
CA HIS A 121 -13.81 -8.22 16.90
C HIS A 121 -14.33 -6.77 16.95
N LEU A 122 -13.85 -5.92 16.05
CA LEU A 122 -14.21 -4.50 15.98
C LEU A 122 -15.44 -4.22 15.11
N GLY A 123 -16.10 -5.24 14.58
CA GLY A 123 -17.25 -5.07 13.68
C GLY A 123 -18.41 -4.25 14.23
N LYS A 124 -18.60 -4.21 15.58
CA LYS A 124 -19.62 -3.37 16.22
C LYS A 124 -19.36 -1.86 16.06
N HIS A 125 -18.10 -1.47 15.86
CA HIS A 125 -17.67 -0.08 15.75
C HIS A 125 -17.21 0.28 14.31
N GLU A 126 -17.50 -0.59 13.33
CA GLU A 126 -17.08 -0.44 11.94
C GLU A 126 -17.42 0.95 11.37
N ARG A 127 -18.62 1.46 11.62
CA ARG A 127 -19.09 2.76 11.12
C ARG A 127 -18.26 3.96 11.58
N TRP A 128 -17.77 3.92 12.83
CA TRP A 128 -17.03 5.03 13.44
C TRP A 128 -15.51 4.88 13.23
N LEU A 129 -15.03 3.66 13.27
CA LEU A 129 -13.61 3.37 13.10
C LEU A 129 -13.15 3.47 11.64
N SER A 130 -13.99 3.07 10.68
CA SER A 130 -13.64 3.09 9.26
C SER A 130 -13.12 4.46 8.77
N PRO A 131 -13.81 5.59 8.97
CA PRO A 131 -13.32 6.87 8.47
C PRO A 131 -12.03 7.32 9.16
N ILE A 132 -11.87 7.04 10.47
CA ILE A 132 -10.66 7.39 11.23
C ILE A 132 -9.47 6.57 10.74
N ILE A 133 -9.64 5.27 10.64
CA ILE A 133 -8.62 4.34 10.14
C ILE A 133 -8.25 4.67 8.70
N GLY A 134 -9.26 5.00 7.86
CA GLY A 134 -9.05 5.45 6.50
C GLY A 134 -8.23 6.74 6.43
N TYR A 135 -8.57 7.74 7.24
CA TYR A 135 -7.84 9.02 7.29
C TYR A 135 -6.37 8.83 7.67
N ILE A 136 -6.10 8.08 8.74
CA ILE A 136 -4.74 7.78 9.17
C ILE A 136 -4.00 6.99 8.08
N GLY A 137 -4.67 5.97 7.49
CA GLY A 137 -4.10 5.17 6.40
C GLY A 137 -3.75 6.00 5.16
N GLY A 138 -4.62 6.94 4.77
CA GLY A 138 -4.37 7.87 3.67
C GLY A 138 -3.17 8.78 3.94
N ALA A 139 -3.08 9.37 5.14
CA ALA A 139 -1.95 10.19 5.55
C ALA A 139 -0.62 9.40 5.57
N VAL A 140 -0.64 8.17 6.10
CA VAL A 140 0.52 7.27 6.07
C VAL A 140 0.92 6.92 4.64
N THR A 141 -0.04 6.73 3.73
CA THR A 141 0.24 6.42 2.32
C THR A 141 1.07 7.50 1.64
N VAL A 142 0.67 8.77 1.75
CA VAL A 142 1.40 9.87 1.10
C VAL A 142 2.72 10.22 1.80
N ALA A 143 2.90 9.78 3.04
CA ALA A 143 4.12 9.94 3.80
C ALA A 143 5.16 8.82 3.58
N THR A 144 4.70 7.58 3.30
CA THR A 144 5.57 6.39 3.24
C THR A 144 5.46 5.61 1.94
N GLY A 145 4.45 5.87 1.10
CA GLY A 145 4.13 5.07 -0.09
C GLY A 145 3.34 3.78 0.20
N VAL A 146 2.97 3.51 1.47
CA VAL A 146 2.38 2.22 1.89
C VAL A 146 1.23 2.41 2.87
N ILE A 147 0.10 1.71 2.67
CA ILE A 147 -1.11 1.81 3.51
C ILE A 147 -1.26 0.65 4.52
N ILE A 148 -0.22 -0.02 4.93
CA ILE A 148 -0.36 -1.24 5.74
C ILE A 148 -0.98 -0.94 7.11
N ILE A 149 -0.39 -0.03 7.87
CA ILE A 149 -0.89 0.35 9.19
C ILE A 149 -1.61 1.70 9.09
N PRO A 150 -2.82 1.81 9.65
CA PRO A 150 -3.55 0.84 10.49
C PRO A 150 -4.56 -0.03 9.72
N VAL A 151 -4.64 0.07 8.40
CA VAL A 151 -5.74 -0.48 7.58
C VAL A 151 -5.76 -2.01 7.57
N VAL A 152 -4.61 -2.68 7.42
CA VAL A 152 -4.56 -4.15 7.36
C VAL A 152 -4.99 -4.78 8.70
N PRO A 153 -4.44 -4.38 9.86
CA PRO A 153 -4.92 -4.85 11.15
C PRO A 153 -6.42 -4.62 11.37
N TYR A 154 -6.92 -3.46 10.94
CA TYR A 154 -8.34 -3.16 11.04
C TYR A 154 -9.19 -4.12 10.22
N LEU A 155 -8.90 -4.34 8.93
CA LEU A 155 -9.65 -5.26 8.09
C LEU A 155 -9.59 -6.71 8.61
N GLN A 156 -8.43 -7.12 9.15
CA GLN A 156 -8.28 -8.43 9.80
C GLN A 156 -9.15 -8.55 11.06
N SER A 157 -9.34 -7.47 11.82
CA SER A 157 -10.17 -7.46 13.04
C SER A 157 -11.67 -7.58 12.75
N LEU A 158 -12.11 -7.39 11.51
CA LEU A 158 -13.51 -7.58 11.10
C LEU A 158 -13.88 -9.05 10.89
N HIS A 159 -12.93 -9.98 11.04
CA HIS A 159 -13.13 -11.43 10.90
C HIS A 159 -13.84 -11.81 9.58
N LEU A 160 -13.48 -11.15 8.49
CA LEU A 160 -13.94 -11.49 7.16
C LEU A 160 -13.44 -12.87 6.76
N LYS A 161 -14.17 -13.57 5.89
CA LYS A 161 -13.66 -14.77 5.25
C LYS A 161 -12.39 -14.43 4.47
N ARG A 162 -11.53 -15.42 4.22
CA ARG A 162 -10.25 -15.21 3.54
C ARG A 162 -10.41 -14.45 2.23
N ASP A 163 -11.35 -14.87 1.40
CA ASP A 163 -11.57 -14.30 0.07
C ASP A 163 -12.16 -12.89 0.16
N GLU A 164 -13.09 -12.67 1.10
CA GLU A 164 -13.62 -11.34 1.42
C GLU A 164 -12.53 -10.38 1.91
N LEU A 165 -11.61 -10.85 2.75
CA LEU A 165 -10.48 -10.05 3.24
C LEU A 165 -9.55 -9.67 2.08
N VAL A 166 -9.22 -10.64 1.22
CA VAL A 166 -8.37 -10.42 0.03
C VAL A 166 -9.00 -9.36 -0.87
N GLN A 167 -10.31 -9.44 -1.12
CA GLN A 167 -11.05 -8.47 -1.93
C GLN A 167 -11.12 -7.09 -1.26
N ALA A 168 -11.37 -7.00 0.05
CA ALA A 168 -11.37 -5.75 0.79
C ALA A 168 -10.00 -5.07 0.79
N LEU A 169 -8.91 -5.86 0.89
CA LEU A 169 -7.54 -5.38 0.74
C LEU A 169 -7.28 -4.88 -0.69
N GLY A 170 -7.73 -5.62 -1.70
CA GLY A 170 -7.64 -5.21 -3.10
C GLY A 170 -8.32 -3.86 -3.35
N LEU A 171 -9.53 -3.66 -2.79
CA LEU A 171 -10.27 -2.40 -2.90
C LEU A 171 -9.53 -1.24 -2.22
N THR A 172 -9.14 -1.40 -0.97
CA THR A 172 -8.48 -0.34 -0.19
C THR A 172 -7.12 0.01 -0.78
N PHE A 173 -6.35 -0.97 -1.23
CA PHE A 173 -5.04 -0.77 -1.85
C PHE A 173 -5.17 -0.12 -3.24
N THR A 174 -6.22 -0.45 -4.01
CA THR A 174 -6.49 0.22 -5.30
C THR A 174 -6.75 1.71 -5.08
N VAL A 175 -7.65 2.07 -4.15
CA VAL A 175 -7.95 3.48 -3.85
C VAL A 175 -6.71 4.21 -3.32
N SER A 176 -5.97 3.59 -2.40
CA SER A 176 -4.72 4.15 -1.87
C SER A 176 -3.67 4.37 -2.96
N THR A 177 -3.51 3.42 -3.89
CA THR A 177 -2.55 3.54 -5.01
C THR A 177 -2.97 4.66 -5.97
N ILE A 178 -4.26 4.85 -6.21
CA ILE A 178 -4.78 5.99 -6.99
C ILE A 178 -4.45 7.31 -6.28
N CYS A 179 -4.73 7.41 -4.98
CA CYS A 179 -4.41 8.61 -4.20
C CYS A 179 -2.90 8.92 -4.24
N LEU A 180 -2.06 7.90 -4.07
CA LEU A 180 -0.60 8.02 -4.15
C LEU A 180 -0.16 8.49 -5.54
N ALA A 181 -0.70 7.92 -6.61
CA ALA A 181 -0.39 8.30 -7.99
C ALA A 181 -0.75 9.77 -8.27
N VAL A 182 -1.95 10.18 -7.85
CA VAL A 182 -2.42 11.58 -7.96
C VAL A 182 -1.51 12.51 -7.15
N PHE A 183 -1.16 12.12 -5.91
CA PHE A 183 -0.26 12.89 -5.05
C PHE A 183 1.12 13.08 -5.70
N LEU A 184 1.76 12.00 -6.20
CA LEU A 184 3.08 12.09 -6.83
C LEU A 184 3.03 12.91 -8.13
N HIS A 185 1.94 12.83 -8.89
CA HIS A 185 1.75 13.63 -10.11
C HIS A 185 1.65 15.14 -9.84
N HIS A 186 0.96 15.54 -8.76
CA HIS A 186 0.80 16.96 -8.39
C HIS A 186 1.99 17.51 -7.62
N ASN A 187 2.86 16.67 -7.09
CA ASN A 187 4.04 17.06 -6.31
C ASN A 187 5.32 16.44 -6.90
N PRO A 188 5.68 16.75 -8.16
CA PRO A 188 6.86 16.17 -8.77
C PRO A 188 8.12 16.66 -8.04
N MET A 189 9.01 15.74 -7.69
CA MET A 189 10.34 16.09 -7.21
C MET A 189 11.26 16.42 -8.40
N SER A 190 12.00 17.52 -8.29
CA SER A 190 12.94 17.97 -9.32
C SER A 190 13.98 16.89 -9.63
N GLY A 191 14.10 16.52 -10.90
CA GLY A 191 15.08 15.52 -11.38
C GLY A 191 14.61 14.08 -11.35
N ILE A 192 13.38 13.78 -10.89
CA ILE A 192 12.82 12.44 -10.91
C ILE A 192 11.78 12.36 -12.02
N THR A 193 12.07 11.61 -13.08
CA THR A 193 11.12 11.27 -14.14
C THR A 193 10.56 9.87 -13.87
N LEU A 194 9.26 9.70 -14.09
CA LEU A 194 8.63 8.37 -14.09
C LEU A 194 9.22 7.55 -15.24
N ASP A 195 10.06 6.58 -14.92
CA ASP A 195 10.58 5.64 -15.91
C ASP A 195 9.57 4.51 -16.11
N TYR A 196 8.66 4.71 -17.08
CA TYR A 196 7.63 3.72 -17.41
C TYR A 196 8.22 2.36 -17.81
N ARG A 197 9.43 2.33 -18.41
CA ARG A 197 10.07 1.08 -18.80
C ARG A 197 10.45 0.24 -17.59
N LEU A 198 10.99 0.87 -16.56
CA LEU A 198 11.30 0.21 -15.28
C LEU A 198 10.04 -0.23 -14.57
N SER A 199 8.97 0.58 -14.59
CA SER A 199 7.68 0.22 -13.99
C SER A 199 7.01 -0.97 -14.69
N PHE A 200 7.10 -1.07 -16.02
CA PHE A 200 6.60 -2.25 -16.76
C PHE A 200 7.46 -3.50 -16.51
N ALA A 201 8.79 -3.36 -16.43
CA ALA A 201 9.66 -4.48 -16.06
C ALA A 201 9.35 -4.98 -14.64
N ALA A 202 9.13 -4.06 -13.69
CA ALA A 202 8.70 -4.35 -12.33
C ALA A 202 7.33 -5.06 -12.28
N LEU A 203 6.37 -4.63 -13.12
CA LEU A 203 5.07 -5.29 -13.26
C LEU A 203 5.23 -6.74 -13.74
N PHE A 204 6.03 -6.95 -14.80
CA PHE A 204 6.26 -8.31 -15.32
C PHE A 204 6.90 -9.21 -14.24
N ALA A 205 7.90 -8.72 -13.55
CA ALA A 205 8.55 -9.46 -12.46
C ALA A 205 7.57 -9.78 -11.32
N ALA A 206 6.71 -8.82 -10.93
CA ALA A 206 5.70 -9.03 -9.89
C ALA A 206 4.66 -10.08 -10.29
N LEU A 207 4.21 -10.08 -11.55
CA LEU A 207 3.25 -11.07 -12.05
C LEU A 207 3.85 -12.48 -12.18
N VAL A 208 5.12 -12.59 -12.57
CA VAL A 208 5.83 -13.89 -12.61
C VAL A 208 6.03 -14.45 -11.20
N GLY A 209 6.23 -13.58 -10.20
CA GLY A 209 6.36 -14.00 -8.81
C GLY A 209 5.02 -14.41 -8.18
N MET A 210 3.89 -13.89 -8.66
CA MET A 210 2.54 -14.09 -8.10
C MET A 210 1.95 -15.45 -8.45
#